data_dae7217021779b554f213fb75cae124f
#
_entry.id   dae7217021779b554f213fb75cae124f
#
_cell.length_a   1.000
_cell.length_b   1.000
_cell.length_c   1.000
_cell.angle_alpha   90.00
_cell.angle_beta   90.00
_cell.angle_gamma   90.00
#
_symmetry.space_group_name_H-M   'P 1'
#
loop_
_entity.id
_entity.type
_entity.pdbx_description
1 polymer ?
#
loop_
_entity_poly.entity_id
_entity_poly.type
_entity_poly.pdbx_seq_one_letter_code
_entity_poly.pdbx_strand_id
1 'polypeptide(L)'
;MSRALLEMVEVLAHEKNVDKSVVLGALESALASAVKKSEFPGTDADIVVKVDPETGDQQIWRQWKIVPDEDGLQEPDREILHWEAEEDYSDQGPTEIGDYVKEPLKEVNVTGRRFATDAKQVILQKLREAERTQLLNEFLANYKDVKIVTGQVKRFDKSDMIVEIGRIDARLPRSEMIPNEIYRINDRIRAYILKIDPTSRQQQIILSRTCNEFLAELLRQVVPEFNEGLLEMKGVARIPGRRAKVAVQVKDKRIDPIGSCVGVRGARIQSVSSELFNERVDIIRWSDQPAEFVISSLSPATISSIIVHEDEGRMEVVTPDEENTRIAKGTDYINVKLASALTGYEIDVMDHDQAEKKREEEIAPRRKELMDALNVDEEIAQLLIENGIETVEEVAYLPEEELLSIEQFDEDLVKELRSVARNALITKALKREELLKWADPALIDLSGMTTEIAEKLHPAGITNLEQLADLATDELVEMTGISEEKAAELITKAREHWNQ
;
A
#
# COMPACT_ATOMS: atom_id res chain seq x y z
N MET A 1 -52.96 -22.42 16.10
CA MET A 1 -51.53 -21.96 16.12
C MET A 1 -51.24 -20.82 15.15
N SER A 2 -51.82 -20.84 13.97
CA SER A 2 -51.60 -19.84 12.92
C SER A 2 -51.91 -18.38 13.33
N ARG A 3 -53.04 -18.14 14.00
CA ARG A 3 -53.45 -16.79 14.42
C ARG A 3 -52.56 -16.17 15.50
N ALA A 4 -52.08 -16.99 16.46
CA ALA A 4 -51.17 -16.54 17.51
C ALA A 4 -49.76 -16.15 16.95
N LEU A 5 -49.35 -16.80 15.86
CA LEU A 5 -48.09 -16.43 15.16
C LEU A 5 -48.22 -15.08 14.43
N LEU A 6 -49.35 -14.83 13.79
CA LEU A 6 -49.61 -13.55 13.13
C LEU A 6 -49.71 -12.39 14.14
N GLU A 7 -50.37 -12.60 15.26
CA GLU A 7 -50.42 -11.61 16.36
C GLU A 7 -49.02 -11.32 16.91
N MET A 8 -48.17 -12.33 17.07
CA MET A 8 -46.78 -12.13 17.47
C MET A 8 -45.97 -11.33 16.42
N VAL A 9 -46.18 -11.60 15.14
CA VAL A 9 -45.57 -10.85 14.05
C VAL A 9 -45.96 -9.38 14.09
N GLU A 10 -47.25 -9.07 14.32
CA GLU A 10 -47.75 -7.69 14.41
C GLU A 10 -47.20 -6.96 15.63
N VAL A 11 -47.16 -7.59 16.78
CA VAL A 11 -46.57 -7.02 18.01
C VAL A 11 -45.08 -6.71 17.80
N LEU A 12 -44.31 -7.66 17.24
CA LEU A 12 -42.88 -7.48 16.98
C LEU A 12 -42.62 -6.40 15.92
N ALA A 13 -43.44 -6.35 14.86
CA ALA A 13 -43.29 -5.33 13.82
C ALA A 13 -43.52 -3.93 14.41
N HIS A 14 -44.53 -3.78 15.25
CA HIS A 14 -44.83 -2.51 15.91
C HIS A 14 -43.75 -2.13 16.97
N GLU A 15 -43.35 -3.09 17.82
CA GLU A 15 -42.34 -2.87 18.87
C GLU A 15 -40.96 -2.48 18.29
N LYS A 16 -40.62 -3.10 17.16
CA LYS A 16 -39.31 -2.90 16.51
C LYS A 16 -39.32 -1.86 15.40
N ASN A 17 -40.50 -1.29 15.08
CA ASN A 17 -40.69 -0.33 14.00
C ASN A 17 -40.12 -0.83 12.64
N VAL A 18 -40.37 -2.09 12.34
CA VAL A 18 -39.95 -2.81 11.14
C VAL A 18 -41.19 -3.22 10.34
N ASP A 19 -41.05 -3.26 9.00
CA ASP A 19 -42.15 -3.69 8.14
C ASP A 19 -42.61 -5.13 8.48
N LYS A 20 -43.93 -5.41 8.45
CA LYS A 20 -44.51 -6.70 8.73
C LYS A 20 -43.96 -7.80 7.82
N SER A 21 -43.67 -7.49 6.56
CA SER A 21 -43.09 -8.43 5.60
C SER A 21 -41.70 -8.93 6.03
N VAL A 22 -40.88 -8.08 6.65
CA VAL A 22 -39.56 -8.43 7.16
C VAL A 22 -39.65 -9.37 8.35
N VAL A 23 -40.58 -9.12 9.25
CA VAL A 23 -40.83 -10.00 10.40
C VAL A 23 -41.37 -11.36 9.96
N LEU A 24 -42.26 -11.38 8.95
CA LEU A 24 -42.78 -12.60 8.35
C LEU A 24 -41.66 -13.42 7.69
N GLY A 25 -40.80 -12.81 6.90
CA GLY A 25 -39.64 -13.48 6.30
C GLY A 25 -38.62 -14.00 7.33
N ALA A 26 -38.47 -13.28 8.46
CA ALA A 26 -37.68 -13.76 9.59
C ALA A 26 -38.31 -15.00 10.24
N LEU A 27 -39.64 -15.02 10.40
CA LEU A 27 -40.39 -16.17 10.88
C LEU A 27 -40.24 -17.37 9.93
N GLU A 28 -40.42 -17.19 8.63
CA GLU A 28 -40.24 -18.21 7.59
C GLU A 28 -38.87 -18.84 7.67
N SER A 29 -37.81 -18.02 7.77
CA SER A 29 -36.41 -18.46 7.90
C SER A 29 -36.16 -19.24 9.20
N ALA A 30 -36.81 -18.82 10.29
CA ALA A 30 -36.70 -19.50 11.58
C ALA A 30 -37.35 -20.87 11.54
N LEU A 31 -38.55 -20.96 10.95
CA LEU A 31 -39.27 -22.20 10.74
C LEU A 31 -38.47 -23.16 9.84
N ALA A 32 -37.93 -22.67 8.75
CA ALA A 32 -37.07 -23.44 7.85
C ALA A 32 -35.84 -24.03 8.56
N SER A 33 -35.15 -23.21 9.36
CA SER A 33 -33.99 -23.65 10.15
C SER A 33 -34.36 -24.71 11.21
N ALA A 34 -35.51 -24.56 11.81
CA ALA A 34 -35.98 -25.50 12.83
C ALA A 34 -36.43 -26.83 12.22
N VAL A 35 -37.12 -26.82 11.07
CA VAL A 35 -37.47 -28.00 10.29
C VAL A 35 -36.20 -28.72 9.81
N LYS A 36 -35.24 -28.01 9.29
CA LYS A 36 -33.92 -28.57 8.87
C LYS A 36 -33.26 -29.33 10.02
N LYS A 37 -33.21 -28.76 11.22
CA LYS A 37 -32.61 -29.42 12.39
C LYS A 37 -33.39 -30.62 12.89
N SER A 38 -34.71 -30.60 12.74
CA SER A 38 -35.59 -31.67 13.22
C SER A 38 -35.64 -32.87 12.27
N GLU A 39 -35.89 -32.59 10.98
CA GLU A 39 -36.17 -33.64 9.99
C GLU A 39 -34.90 -34.07 9.23
N PHE A 40 -33.90 -33.20 9.14
CA PHE A 40 -32.69 -33.44 8.39
C PHE A 40 -31.41 -33.22 9.24
N PRO A 41 -31.28 -33.92 10.39
CA PRO A 41 -30.12 -33.72 11.27
C PRO A 41 -28.82 -34.22 10.59
N GLY A 42 -27.86 -33.34 10.42
CA GLY A 42 -26.55 -33.68 9.84
C GLY A 42 -26.46 -33.52 8.33
N THR A 43 -27.55 -33.18 7.65
CA THR A 43 -27.54 -32.85 6.21
C THR A 43 -27.67 -31.35 6.00
N ASP A 44 -27.12 -30.84 4.89
CA ASP A 44 -27.24 -29.42 4.53
C ASP A 44 -28.45 -29.12 3.63
N ALA A 45 -29.57 -29.87 3.83
CA ALA A 45 -30.78 -29.72 3.03
C ALA A 45 -31.31 -28.29 3.03
N ASP A 46 -31.74 -27.81 1.87
CA ASP A 46 -32.35 -26.48 1.72
C ASP A 46 -33.86 -26.55 1.88
N ILE A 47 -34.35 -25.92 2.94
CA ILE A 47 -35.77 -25.95 3.34
C ILE A 47 -36.35 -24.55 3.15
N VAL A 48 -37.50 -24.48 2.49
CA VAL A 48 -38.26 -23.25 2.29
C VAL A 48 -39.61 -23.38 3.01
N VAL A 49 -39.93 -22.40 3.82
CA VAL A 49 -41.22 -22.26 4.46
C VAL A 49 -41.87 -20.97 4.00
N LYS A 50 -43.14 -21.03 3.63
CA LYS A 50 -43.94 -19.85 3.38
C LYS A 50 -45.14 -19.83 4.33
N VAL A 51 -45.39 -18.66 4.91
CA VAL A 51 -46.50 -18.42 5.83
C VAL A 51 -47.48 -17.45 5.14
N ASP A 52 -48.72 -17.88 5.03
CA ASP A 52 -49.76 -17.02 4.49
C ASP A 52 -50.02 -15.83 5.44
N PRO A 53 -49.88 -14.58 4.96
CA PRO A 53 -50.01 -13.38 5.78
C PRO A 53 -51.42 -13.14 6.32
N GLU A 54 -52.47 -13.80 5.77
CA GLU A 54 -53.86 -13.61 6.17
C GLU A 54 -54.32 -14.76 7.08
N THR A 55 -54.01 -15.99 6.72
CA THR A 55 -54.46 -17.19 7.45
C THR A 55 -53.46 -17.69 8.49
N GLY A 56 -52.17 -17.40 8.26
CA GLY A 56 -51.06 -17.92 9.07
C GLY A 56 -50.75 -19.39 8.80
N ASP A 57 -51.30 -19.97 7.72
CA ASP A 57 -51.05 -21.35 7.34
C ASP A 57 -49.62 -21.48 6.76
N GLN A 58 -48.98 -22.60 7.08
CA GLN A 58 -47.60 -22.85 6.74
C GLN A 58 -47.49 -23.87 5.62
N GLN A 59 -46.74 -23.57 4.62
CA GLN A 59 -46.36 -24.48 3.54
C GLN A 59 -44.87 -24.70 3.59
N ILE A 60 -44.43 -25.96 3.60
CA ILE A 60 -43.04 -26.35 3.81
C ILE A 60 -42.59 -27.18 2.63
N TRP A 61 -41.47 -26.81 2.03
CA TRP A 61 -40.83 -27.53 0.92
C TRP A 61 -39.37 -27.77 1.18
N ARG A 62 -38.86 -28.90 0.70
CA ARG A 62 -37.47 -29.10 0.44
C ARG A 62 -37.22 -28.64 -1.00
N GLN A 63 -36.14 -27.93 -1.24
CA GLN A 63 -35.75 -27.47 -2.57
C GLN A 63 -34.31 -27.85 -2.93
N TRP A 64 -34.10 -28.04 -4.23
CA TRP A 64 -32.79 -28.30 -4.81
C TRP A 64 -32.57 -27.34 -5.99
N LYS A 65 -31.36 -26.86 -6.12
CA LYS A 65 -30.91 -26.03 -7.25
C LYS A 65 -30.53 -26.94 -8.41
N ILE A 66 -31.05 -26.67 -9.60
CA ILE A 66 -30.71 -27.40 -10.82
C ILE A 66 -29.34 -26.97 -11.29
N VAL A 67 -28.42 -27.93 -11.40
CA VAL A 67 -27.04 -27.72 -11.89
C VAL A 67 -26.82 -28.46 -13.20
N PRO A 68 -25.84 -28.02 -14.05
CA PRO A 68 -25.51 -28.71 -15.28
C PRO A 68 -25.01 -30.13 -15.02
N ASP A 69 -25.38 -31.06 -15.89
CA ASP A 69 -24.98 -32.46 -15.78
C ASP A 69 -23.46 -32.68 -15.90
N GLU A 70 -22.77 -31.76 -16.60
CA GLU A 70 -21.34 -31.82 -16.83
C GLU A 70 -20.52 -31.47 -15.58
N ASP A 71 -21.04 -30.60 -14.69
CA ASP A 71 -20.32 -30.10 -13.50
C ASP A 71 -20.42 -31.07 -12.30
N GLY A 72 -21.38 -31.99 -12.33
CA GLY A 72 -21.68 -32.88 -11.20
C GLY A 72 -22.20 -32.15 -9.98
N LEU A 73 -22.59 -32.89 -8.94
CA LEU A 73 -23.09 -32.31 -7.69
C LEU A 73 -21.93 -31.85 -6.79
N GLN A 74 -21.84 -30.55 -6.53
CA GLN A 74 -20.88 -30.00 -5.55
C GLN A 74 -21.46 -30.04 -4.13
N GLU A 75 -22.73 -29.75 -4.00
CA GLU A 75 -23.48 -29.82 -2.72
C GLU A 75 -24.67 -30.81 -2.86
N PRO A 76 -24.47 -32.13 -2.68
CA PRO A 76 -25.48 -33.16 -2.97
C PRO A 76 -26.77 -32.97 -2.20
N ASP A 77 -26.74 -32.30 -1.05
CA ASP A 77 -27.94 -32.04 -0.24
C ASP A 77 -28.82 -30.89 -0.77
N ARG A 78 -28.26 -30.02 -1.61
CA ARG A 78 -28.87 -28.78 -2.13
C ARG A 78 -29.01 -28.72 -3.64
N GLU A 79 -28.32 -29.59 -4.34
CA GLU A 79 -28.24 -29.59 -5.80
C GLU A 79 -28.88 -30.86 -6.39
N ILE A 80 -29.43 -30.73 -7.58
CA ILE A 80 -29.95 -31.82 -8.39
C ILE A 80 -29.45 -31.64 -9.82
N LEU A 81 -29.13 -32.74 -10.51
CA LEU A 81 -28.72 -32.71 -11.90
C LEU A 81 -29.92 -32.38 -12.80
N HIS A 82 -29.64 -31.70 -13.91
CA HIS A 82 -30.67 -31.24 -14.83
C HIS A 82 -31.53 -32.40 -15.36
N TRP A 83 -30.90 -33.51 -15.75
CA TRP A 83 -31.63 -34.72 -16.25
C TRP A 83 -32.52 -35.34 -15.16
N GLU A 84 -32.06 -35.36 -13.92
CA GLU A 84 -32.85 -35.86 -12.76
C GLU A 84 -34.04 -34.95 -12.45
N ALA A 85 -33.83 -33.63 -12.57
CA ALA A 85 -34.89 -32.63 -12.40
C ALA A 85 -35.96 -32.74 -13.49
N GLU A 86 -35.59 -33.03 -14.74
CA GLU A 86 -36.51 -33.27 -15.86
C GLU A 86 -37.31 -34.56 -15.67
N GLU A 87 -36.71 -35.62 -15.12
CA GLU A 87 -37.38 -36.91 -14.92
C GLU A 87 -38.35 -36.86 -13.73
N ASP A 88 -37.92 -36.36 -12.58
CA ASP A 88 -38.66 -36.44 -11.35
C ASP A 88 -39.63 -35.25 -11.10
N TYR A 89 -39.37 -34.09 -11.70
CA TYR A 89 -40.11 -32.84 -11.41
C TYR A 89 -40.69 -32.15 -12.66
N SER A 90 -40.88 -32.90 -13.76
CA SER A 90 -41.50 -32.39 -15.00
C SER A 90 -42.88 -31.74 -14.81
N ASP A 91 -43.59 -32.13 -13.77
CA ASP A 91 -44.91 -31.58 -13.40
C ASP A 91 -44.85 -30.12 -12.88
N GLN A 92 -43.70 -29.62 -12.48
CA GLN A 92 -43.54 -28.27 -11.91
C GLN A 92 -43.26 -27.18 -12.97
N GLY A 93 -43.15 -27.55 -14.24
CA GLY A 93 -42.87 -26.62 -15.34
C GLY A 93 -41.50 -26.85 -16.00
N PRO A 94 -41.08 -25.99 -16.91
CA PRO A 94 -39.78 -26.11 -17.56
C PRO A 94 -38.66 -25.97 -16.51
N THR A 95 -37.76 -26.95 -16.52
CA THR A 95 -36.59 -27.01 -15.63
C THR A 95 -35.40 -26.34 -16.33
N GLU A 96 -35.10 -25.10 -15.98
CA GLU A 96 -33.91 -24.40 -16.49
C GLU A 96 -32.75 -24.53 -15.50
N ILE A 97 -31.52 -24.58 -16.03
CA ILE A 97 -30.30 -24.62 -15.20
C ILE A 97 -30.22 -23.35 -14.34
N GLY A 98 -30.09 -23.51 -13.05
CA GLY A 98 -30.09 -22.42 -12.07
C GLY A 98 -31.43 -22.19 -11.34
N ASP A 99 -32.52 -22.80 -11.82
CA ASP A 99 -33.80 -22.79 -11.16
C ASP A 99 -33.86 -23.78 -9.97
N TYR A 100 -34.98 -23.77 -9.24
CA TYR A 100 -35.18 -24.62 -8.08
C TYR A 100 -36.40 -25.51 -8.27
N VAL A 101 -36.24 -26.81 -8.05
CA VAL A 101 -37.35 -27.77 -7.89
C VAL A 101 -37.71 -27.92 -6.42
N LYS A 102 -38.99 -28.11 -6.13
CA LYS A 102 -39.54 -28.12 -4.76
C LYS A 102 -40.38 -29.35 -4.49
N GLU A 103 -40.10 -30.04 -3.42
CA GLU A 103 -40.89 -31.15 -2.93
C GLU A 103 -41.65 -30.75 -1.66
N PRO A 104 -43.00 -30.86 -1.63
CA PRO A 104 -43.80 -30.53 -0.44
C PRO A 104 -43.56 -31.54 0.67
N LEU A 105 -43.16 -31.08 1.85
CA LEU A 105 -43.01 -31.91 3.04
C LEU A 105 -44.36 -32.04 3.74
N LYS A 106 -44.89 -33.25 3.75
CA LYS A 106 -46.16 -33.57 4.44
C LYS A 106 -45.88 -33.87 5.92
N GLU A 107 -46.69 -33.26 6.83
CA GLU A 107 -46.73 -33.54 8.27
C GLU A 107 -45.44 -33.31 9.06
N VAL A 108 -44.80 -32.11 8.90
CA VAL A 108 -43.76 -31.70 9.85
C VAL A 108 -44.41 -31.25 11.16
N ASN A 109 -44.19 -32.00 12.24
CA ASN A 109 -44.68 -31.65 13.57
C ASN A 109 -43.89 -30.47 14.16
N VAL A 110 -44.31 -29.24 13.84
CA VAL A 110 -43.68 -27.97 14.25
C VAL A 110 -44.05 -27.62 15.71
N THR A 111 -44.34 -28.65 16.59
CA THR A 111 -44.84 -28.44 17.93
C THR A 111 -43.91 -29.00 19.00
N GLY A 112 -42.96 -28.15 19.45
CA GLY A 112 -42.12 -28.52 20.58
C GLY A 112 -41.53 -27.28 21.27
N ARG A 113 -41.28 -27.34 22.59
CA ARG A 113 -40.65 -26.22 23.33
C ARG A 113 -39.27 -25.84 22.78
N ARG A 114 -38.49 -26.82 22.31
CA ARG A 114 -37.18 -26.58 21.67
C ARG A 114 -37.33 -25.80 20.35
N PHE A 115 -38.29 -26.23 19.53
CA PHE A 115 -38.62 -25.57 18.28
C PHE A 115 -39.01 -24.10 18.48
N ALA A 116 -39.92 -23.83 19.44
CA ALA A 116 -40.32 -22.45 19.77
C ALA A 116 -39.15 -21.59 20.26
N THR A 117 -38.18 -22.17 20.98
CA THR A 117 -37.00 -21.46 21.47
C THR A 117 -36.03 -21.16 20.34
N ASP A 118 -35.75 -22.13 19.48
CA ASP A 118 -34.85 -21.98 18.33
C ASP A 118 -35.43 -20.98 17.31
N ALA A 119 -36.72 -21.10 17.00
CA ALA A 119 -37.43 -20.17 16.14
C ALA A 119 -37.37 -18.73 16.69
N LYS A 120 -37.62 -18.52 17.98
CA LYS A 120 -37.54 -17.22 18.63
C LYS A 120 -36.11 -16.63 18.50
N GLN A 121 -35.09 -17.45 18.69
CA GLN A 121 -33.70 -17.00 18.55
C GLN A 121 -33.36 -16.53 17.11
N VAL A 122 -33.78 -17.31 16.09
CA VAL A 122 -33.57 -16.97 14.68
C VAL A 122 -34.38 -15.71 14.29
N ILE A 123 -35.62 -15.59 14.74
CA ILE A 123 -36.44 -14.38 14.51
C ILE A 123 -35.76 -13.16 15.10
N LEU A 124 -35.30 -13.22 16.35
CA LEU A 124 -34.61 -12.11 16.99
C LEU A 124 -33.30 -11.75 16.27
N GLN A 125 -32.59 -12.76 15.76
CA GLN A 125 -31.38 -12.53 14.95
C GLN A 125 -31.71 -11.81 13.65
N LYS A 126 -32.70 -12.30 12.89
CA LYS A 126 -33.14 -11.72 11.62
C LYS A 126 -33.68 -10.29 11.78
N LEU A 127 -34.44 -10.05 12.84
CA LEU A 127 -34.93 -8.71 13.17
C LEU A 127 -33.78 -7.75 13.46
N ARG A 128 -32.76 -8.19 14.22
CA ARG A 128 -31.56 -7.38 14.48
C ARG A 128 -30.80 -7.08 13.18
N GLU A 129 -30.73 -8.05 12.27
CA GLU A 129 -30.10 -7.86 10.94
C GLU A 129 -30.88 -6.82 10.12
N ALA A 130 -32.21 -6.91 10.09
CA ALA A 130 -33.08 -5.97 9.40
C ALA A 130 -33.05 -4.56 10.00
N GLU A 131 -33.14 -4.41 11.33
CA GLU A 131 -32.98 -3.14 12.04
C GLU A 131 -31.61 -2.50 11.70
N ARG A 132 -30.56 -3.31 11.68
CA ARG A 132 -29.20 -2.83 11.36
C ARG A 132 -29.10 -2.34 9.92
N THR A 133 -29.68 -3.05 8.97
CA THR A 133 -29.71 -2.66 7.55
C THR A 133 -30.50 -1.36 7.36
N GLN A 134 -31.64 -1.24 8.04
CA GLN A 134 -32.43 -0.01 8.00
C GLN A 134 -31.69 1.18 8.58
N LEU A 135 -31.06 1.03 9.77
CA LEU A 135 -30.25 2.08 10.39
C LEU A 135 -29.07 2.46 9.49
N LEU A 136 -28.42 1.51 8.82
CA LEU A 136 -27.35 1.80 7.88
C LEU A 136 -27.86 2.60 6.67
N ASN A 137 -29.01 2.23 6.11
CA ASN A 137 -29.61 2.96 4.99
C ASN A 137 -30.02 4.39 5.39
N GLU A 138 -30.60 4.57 6.58
CA GLU A 138 -30.90 5.90 7.14
C GLU A 138 -29.60 6.71 7.35
N PHE A 139 -28.56 6.07 7.86
CA PHE A 139 -27.25 6.70 8.03
C PHE A 139 -26.67 7.13 6.69
N LEU A 140 -26.65 6.25 5.69
CA LEU A 140 -26.15 6.56 4.35
C LEU A 140 -26.93 7.71 3.68
N ALA A 141 -28.25 7.76 3.86
CA ALA A 141 -29.06 8.84 3.35
C ALA A 141 -28.72 10.20 3.99
N ASN A 142 -28.50 10.22 5.30
CA ASN A 142 -28.19 11.45 6.05
C ASN A 142 -26.73 11.90 5.97
N TYR A 143 -25.78 10.98 5.75
CA TYR A 143 -24.34 11.23 5.77
C TYR A 143 -23.66 10.95 4.43
N LYS A 144 -24.41 11.00 3.31
CA LYS A 144 -23.92 10.67 1.96
C LYS A 144 -22.64 11.44 1.57
N ASP A 145 -22.58 12.72 1.95
CA ASP A 145 -21.46 13.62 1.62
C ASP A 145 -20.59 13.97 2.85
N VAL A 146 -20.92 13.42 4.02
CA VAL A 146 -20.21 13.70 5.26
C VAL A 146 -19.14 12.64 5.50
N LYS A 147 -17.89 13.07 5.44
CA LYS A 147 -16.73 12.17 5.62
C LYS A 147 -16.27 12.10 7.08
N ILE A 148 -16.38 13.20 7.83
CA ILE A 148 -16.06 13.26 9.26
C ILE A 148 -17.35 13.23 10.06
N VAL A 149 -17.46 12.26 10.94
CA VAL A 149 -18.58 12.10 11.85
C VAL A 149 -18.17 12.43 13.28
N THR A 150 -19.14 12.93 14.04
CA THR A 150 -19.00 13.14 15.49
C THR A 150 -19.85 12.10 16.20
N GLY A 151 -19.24 11.35 17.09
CA GLY A 151 -19.92 10.35 17.89
C GLY A 151 -19.56 10.43 19.36
N GLN A 152 -20.12 9.53 20.14
CA GLN A 152 -19.84 9.38 21.58
C GLN A 152 -19.27 7.98 21.85
N VAL A 153 -18.22 7.90 22.66
CA VAL A 153 -17.62 6.61 23.05
C VAL A 153 -18.60 5.84 23.92
N LYS A 154 -19.09 4.71 23.44
CA LYS A 154 -20.09 3.87 24.12
C LYS A 154 -19.44 2.83 25.01
N ARG A 155 -18.45 2.12 24.50
CA ARG A 155 -17.71 1.08 25.21
C ARG A 155 -16.42 0.74 24.49
N PHE A 156 -15.56 0.01 25.17
CA PHE A 156 -14.38 -0.62 24.61
C PHE A 156 -14.64 -2.12 24.45
N ASP A 157 -14.34 -2.68 23.31
CA ASP A 157 -14.43 -4.11 23.01
C ASP A 157 -13.02 -4.63 22.70
N LYS A 158 -12.44 -5.37 23.65
CA LYS A 158 -11.03 -5.78 23.65
C LYS A 158 -10.11 -4.56 23.57
N SER A 159 -9.59 -4.25 22.40
CA SER A 159 -8.71 -3.08 22.16
C SER A 159 -9.37 -2.00 21.30
N ASP A 160 -10.52 -2.27 20.74
CA ASP A 160 -11.23 -1.39 19.82
C ASP A 160 -12.25 -0.52 20.58
N MET A 161 -12.49 0.66 20.04
CA MET A 161 -13.48 1.59 20.59
C MET A 161 -14.76 1.52 19.78
N ILE A 162 -15.90 1.37 20.46
CA ILE A 162 -17.22 1.44 19.84
C ILE A 162 -17.77 2.85 20.08
N VAL A 163 -18.04 3.52 18.98
CA VAL A 163 -18.51 4.91 18.95
C VAL A 163 -19.94 4.94 18.44
N GLU A 164 -20.84 5.56 19.19
CA GLU A 164 -22.22 5.75 18.79
C GLU A 164 -22.36 7.04 17.99
N ILE A 165 -22.87 6.91 16.76
CA ILE A 165 -23.11 8.02 15.83
C ILE A 165 -24.61 8.06 15.56
N GLY A 166 -25.32 8.94 16.26
CA GLY A 166 -26.79 8.95 16.24
C GLY A 166 -27.36 7.68 16.81
N ARG A 167 -27.86 6.77 15.95
CA ARG A 167 -28.44 5.47 16.36
C ARG A 167 -27.60 4.28 15.95
N ILE A 168 -26.47 4.49 15.29
CA ILE A 168 -25.64 3.40 14.76
C ILE A 168 -24.31 3.32 15.53
N ASP A 169 -23.89 2.11 15.80
CA ASP A 169 -22.59 1.83 16.42
C ASP A 169 -21.52 1.68 15.33
N ALA A 170 -20.48 2.50 15.38
CA ALA A 170 -19.29 2.42 14.53
C ALA A 170 -18.11 1.88 15.34
N ARG A 171 -17.18 1.24 14.65
CA ARG A 171 -15.95 0.68 15.24
C ARG A 171 -14.76 1.57 14.88
N LEU A 172 -14.00 1.99 15.87
CA LEU A 172 -12.69 2.59 15.71
C LEU A 172 -11.64 1.58 16.20
N PRO A 173 -10.95 0.87 15.27
CA PRO A 173 -9.90 -0.09 15.62
C PRO A 173 -8.73 0.62 16.33
N ARG A 174 -8.02 -0.12 17.18
CA ARG A 174 -6.84 0.43 17.88
C ARG A 174 -5.75 0.91 16.91
N SER A 175 -5.56 0.25 15.78
CA SER A 175 -4.63 0.66 14.72
C SER A 175 -5.00 2.01 14.09
N GLU A 176 -6.27 2.38 14.17
CA GLU A 176 -6.82 3.62 13.62
C GLU A 176 -6.99 4.73 14.66
N MET A 177 -6.53 4.50 15.90
CA MET A 177 -6.46 5.52 16.95
C MET A 177 -5.10 6.22 16.90
N ILE A 178 -5.08 7.52 17.18
CA ILE A 178 -3.82 8.27 17.34
C ILE A 178 -3.09 7.72 18.56
N PRO A 179 -1.78 7.41 18.46
CA PRO A 179 -1.00 6.93 19.59
C PRO A 179 -1.06 7.90 20.78
N ASN A 180 -1.19 7.34 21.99
CA ASN A 180 -1.28 8.07 23.26
C ASN A 180 -2.57 8.89 23.48
N GLU A 181 -3.50 8.88 22.55
CA GLU A 181 -4.84 9.44 22.79
C GLU A 181 -5.62 8.58 23.80
N ILE A 182 -6.17 9.21 24.82
CA ILE A 182 -6.93 8.52 25.87
C ILE A 182 -8.36 9.03 25.87
N TYR A 183 -9.30 8.13 25.63
CA TYR A 183 -10.73 8.41 25.70
C TYR A 183 -11.39 7.66 26.85
N ARG A 184 -12.44 8.24 27.37
CA ARG A 184 -13.33 7.63 28.37
C ARG A 184 -14.69 7.35 27.75
N ILE A 185 -15.47 6.49 28.40
CA ILE A 185 -16.87 6.28 28.05
C ILE A 185 -17.60 7.61 28.16
N ASN A 186 -18.46 7.90 27.18
CA ASN A 186 -19.21 9.15 26.97
C ASN A 186 -18.40 10.34 26.46
N ASP A 187 -17.09 10.21 26.18
CA ASP A 187 -16.34 11.28 25.51
C ASP A 187 -16.84 11.45 24.07
N ARG A 188 -16.85 12.70 23.61
CA ARG A 188 -17.13 13.01 22.20
C ARG A 188 -15.88 12.83 21.38
N ILE A 189 -16.03 12.18 20.24
CA ILE A 189 -14.93 11.91 19.30
C ILE A 189 -15.35 12.27 17.89
N ARG A 190 -14.43 12.86 17.14
CA ARG A 190 -14.57 13.07 15.70
C ARG A 190 -13.66 12.09 14.99
N ALA A 191 -14.16 11.45 13.95
CA ALA A 191 -13.39 10.49 13.16
C ALA A 191 -13.84 10.47 11.71
N TYR A 192 -12.96 10.02 10.85
CA TYR A 192 -13.24 9.82 9.42
C TYR A 192 -13.87 8.45 9.20
N ILE A 193 -14.86 8.37 8.30
CA ILE A 193 -15.45 7.10 7.89
C ILE A 193 -14.48 6.44 6.90
N LEU A 194 -13.70 5.46 7.38
CA LEU A 194 -12.71 4.78 6.58
C LEU A 194 -13.34 3.80 5.61
N LYS A 195 -14.28 2.99 6.12
CA LYS A 195 -14.94 1.95 5.33
C LYS A 195 -16.35 1.69 5.88
N ILE A 196 -17.27 1.41 4.96
CA ILE A 196 -18.61 0.90 5.27
C ILE A 196 -18.70 -0.50 4.68
N ASP A 197 -18.99 -1.50 5.55
CA ASP A 197 -19.13 -2.89 5.18
C ASP A 197 -20.54 -3.38 5.54
N PRO A 198 -21.48 -3.38 4.58
CA PRO A 198 -22.86 -3.80 4.80
C PRO A 198 -23.00 -5.28 5.21
N THR A 199 -22.01 -6.10 4.87
CA THR A 199 -22.04 -7.56 5.12
C THR A 199 -21.56 -7.94 6.52
N SER A 200 -20.94 -7.00 7.23
CA SER A 200 -20.42 -7.24 8.57
C SER A 200 -21.54 -7.59 9.57
N ARG A 201 -21.35 -8.69 10.30
CA ARG A 201 -22.27 -9.11 11.37
C ARG A 201 -22.14 -8.30 12.66
N GLN A 202 -21.09 -7.49 12.79
CA GLN A 202 -20.86 -6.63 13.96
C GLN A 202 -21.13 -5.16 13.59
N GLN A 203 -20.10 -4.30 13.67
CA GLN A 203 -20.19 -2.90 13.27
C GLN A 203 -19.89 -2.77 11.78
N GLN A 204 -20.83 -2.14 11.06
CA GLN A 204 -20.75 -1.97 9.60
C GLN A 204 -19.91 -0.75 9.20
N ILE A 205 -19.69 0.19 10.12
CA ILE A 205 -18.92 1.41 9.90
C ILE A 205 -17.59 1.31 10.63
N ILE A 206 -16.50 1.46 9.88
CA ILE A 206 -15.14 1.51 10.41
C ILE A 206 -14.67 2.95 10.33
N LEU A 207 -14.19 3.46 11.46
CA LEU A 207 -13.68 4.82 11.62
C LEU A 207 -12.15 4.81 11.65
N SER A 208 -11.56 5.94 11.27
CA SER A 208 -10.12 6.20 11.41
C SER A 208 -9.87 7.63 11.90
N ARG A 209 -8.83 7.78 12.72
CA ARG A 209 -8.23 9.06 13.11
C ARG A 209 -6.78 9.17 12.64
N THR A 210 -6.22 8.08 12.08
CA THR A 210 -4.84 8.00 11.61
C THR A 210 -4.68 8.25 10.12
N CYS A 211 -5.73 8.05 9.32
CA CYS A 211 -5.67 8.21 7.87
C CYS A 211 -5.37 9.65 7.43
N ASN A 212 -4.76 9.79 6.26
CA ASN A 212 -4.43 11.08 5.67
C ASN A 212 -5.69 11.90 5.31
N GLU A 213 -6.76 11.22 4.91
CA GLU A 213 -8.04 11.80 4.54
C GLU A 213 -8.71 12.51 5.72
N PHE A 214 -8.48 12.04 6.95
CA PHE A 214 -9.00 12.72 8.14
C PHE A 214 -8.40 14.11 8.29
N LEU A 215 -7.08 14.25 8.18
CA LEU A 215 -6.41 15.55 8.19
C LEU A 215 -6.85 16.43 7.02
N ALA A 216 -6.92 15.84 5.81
CA ALA A 216 -7.35 16.57 4.61
C ALA A 216 -8.74 17.18 4.77
N GLU A 217 -9.68 16.43 5.33
CA GLU A 217 -11.05 16.87 5.51
C GLU A 217 -11.18 17.88 6.66
N LEU A 218 -10.39 17.74 7.73
CA LEU A 218 -10.31 18.75 8.79
C LEU A 218 -9.82 20.09 8.23
N LEU A 219 -8.81 20.09 7.38
CA LEU A 219 -8.32 21.30 6.71
C LEU A 219 -9.38 21.93 5.81
N ARG A 220 -10.11 21.13 5.02
CA ARG A 220 -11.21 21.65 4.17
C ARG A 220 -12.33 22.32 4.98
N GLN A 221 -12.60 21.82 6.20
CA GLN A 221 -13.60 22.42 7.07
C GLN A 221 -13.16 23.77 7.64
N VAL A 222 -11.86 23.96 7.87
CA VAL A 222 -11.30 25.16 8.51
C VAL A 222 -10.84 26.21 7.50
N VAL A 223 -10.48 25.77 6.28
CA VAL A 223 -9.94 26.61 5.20
C VAL A 223 -10.95 26.64 4.04
N PRO A 224 -11.85 27.63 3.99
CA PRO A 224 -12.91 27.68 2.99
C PRO A 224 -12.39 27.82 1.55
N GLU A 225 -11.18 28.34 1.37
CA GLU A 225 -10.50 28.53 0.08
C GLU A 225 -10.33 27.20 -0.69
N PHE A 226 -10.32 26.05 -0.01
CA PHE A 226 -10.36 24.73 -0.67
C PHE A 226 -11.71 24.45 -1.34
N ASN A 227 -12.81 24.81 -0.67
CA ASN A 227 -14.17 24.60 -1.19
C ASN A 227 -14.50 25.59 -2.31
N GLU A 228 -13.93 26.77 -2.27
CA GLU A 228 -14.05 27.80 -3.31
C GLU A 228 -13.19 27.48 -4.55
N GLY A 229 -12.35 26.44 -4.48
CA GLY A 229 -11.49 26.01 -5.57
C GLY A 229 -10.29 26.94 -5.83
N LEU A 230 -9.96 27.82 -4.89
CA LEU A 230 -8.82 28.74 -4.94
C LEU A 230 -7.52 28.01 -4.54
N LEU A 231 -7.62 27.07 -3.62
CA LEU A 231 -6.55 26.17 -3.19
C LEU A 231 -6.87 24.74 -3.59
N GLU A 232 -5.82 24.01 -3.94
CA GLU A 232 -5.89 22.56 -4.22
C GLU A 232 -4.90 21.82 -3.32
N MET A 233 -5.36 20.76 -2.67
CA MET A 233 -4.52 19.87 -1.88
C MET A 233 -3.95 18.79 -2.79
N LYS A 234 -2.63 18.74 -2.97
CA LYS A 234 -1.94 17.81 -3.87
C LYS A 234 -1.48 16.54 -3.17
N GLY A 235 -1.19 16.61 -1.88
CA GLY A 235 -0.75 15.44 -1.12
C GLY A 235 -0.79 15.68 0.37
N VAL A 236 -0.87 14.59 1.12
CA VAL A 236 -0.79 14.56 2.57
C VAL A 236 0.08 13.39 2.99
N ALA A 237 1.08 13.67 3.81
CA ALA A 237 1.89 12.65 4.46
C ALA A 237 1.82 12.87 5.97
N ARG A 238 1.60 11.80 6.74
CA ARG A 238 1.30 11.91 8.16
C ARG A 238 1.93 10.78 8.98
N ILE A 239 2.48 11.14 10.12
CA ILE A 239 2.80 10.22 11.21
C ILE A 239 1.88 10.60 12.38
N PRO A 240 0.79 9.84 12.60
CA PRO A 240 -0.27 10.21 13.52
C PRO A 240 0.21 10.54 14.93
N GLY A 241 -0.25 11.65 15.49
CA GLY A 241 0.12 12.14 16.81
C GLY A 241 1.51 12.76 16.93
N ARG A 242 2.26 12.85 15.81
CA ARG A 242 3.60 13.45 15.81
C ARG A 242 3.69 14.64 14.85
N ARG A 243 3.66 14.37 13.55
CA ARG A 243 3.82 15.41 12.53
C ARG A 243 3.14 15.00 11.21
N ALA A 244 2.65 16.00 10.49
CA ALA A 244 2.13 15.84 9.15
C ALA A 244 2.65 16.94 8.22
N LYS A 245 2.67 16.64 6.93
CA LYS A 245 2.96 17.60 5.86
C LYS A 245 1.84 17.56 4.84
N VAL A 246 1.40 18.74 4.43
CA VAL A 246 0.32 18.90 3.45
C VAL A 246 0.79 19.79 2.31
N ALA A 247 0.83 19.22 1.11
CA ALA A 247 1.18 19.95 -0.09
C ALA A 247 -0.02 20.68 -0.67
N VAL A 248 0.11 21.98 -0.87
CA VAL A 248 -0.96 22.85 -1.33
C VAL A 248 -0.51 23.63 -2.55
N GLN A 249 -1.35 23.64 -3.59
CA GLN A 249 -1.19 24.43 -4.80
C GLN A 249 -2.24 25.55 -4.85
N VAL A 250 -1.83 26.72 -5.31
CA VAL A 250 -2.76 27.82 -5.62
C VAL A 250 -3.06 27.88 -7.10
N LYS A 251 -4.31 28.17 -7.44
CA LYS A 251 -4.69 28.49 -8.83
C LYS A 251 -4.46 29.96 -9.19
N ASP A 252 -4.61 30.85 -8.22
CA ASP A 252 -4.32 32.28 -8.39
C ASP A 252 -3.04 32.68 -7.65
N LYS A 253 -2.01 33.09 -8.40
CA LYS A 253 -0.69 33.48 -7.86
C LYS A 253 -0.74 34.64 -6.83
N ARG A 254 -1.86 35.35 -6.71
CA ARG A 254 -2.07 36.44 -5.73
C ARG A 254 -2.36 35.95 -4.33
N ILE A 255 -2.71 34.68 -4.16
CA ILE A 255 -3.04 34.08 -2.87
C ILE A 255 -1.81 33.41 -2.29
N ASP A 256 -1.50 33.67 -1.03
CA ASP A 256 -0.47 32.92 -0.31
C ASP A 256 -1.08 31.60 0.22
N PRO A 257 -0.64 30.43 -0.31
CA PRO A 257 -1.20 29.15 0.10
C PRO A 257 -0.92 28.83 1.57
N ILE A 258 0.25 29.20 2.05
CA ILE A 258 0.66 28.93 3.44
C ILE A 258 -0.13 29.81 4.39
N GLY A 259 -0.17 31.11 4.12
CA GLY A 259 -0.89 32.07 4.96
C GLY A 259 -2.40 31.76 5.06
N SER A 260 -3.03 31.36 3.96
CA SER A 260 -4.46 30.97 3.93
C SER A 260 -4.73 29.73 4.81
N CYS A 261 -3.87 28.70 4.75
CA CYS A 261 -4.04 27.50 5.56
C CYS A 261 -3.69 27.72 7.04
N VAL A 262 -2.66 28.50 7.33
CA VAL A 262 -2.22 28.79 8.70
C VAL A 262 -3.21 29.71 9.42
N GLY A 263 -3.72 30.73 8.71
CA GLY A 263 -4.65 31.71 9.23
C GLY A 263 -3.99 32.76 10.12
N VAL A 264 -4.79 33.71 10.59
CA VAL A 264 -4.30 34.80 11.45
C VAL A 264 -3.71 34.24 12.75
N ARG A 265 -2.43 34.53 13.00
CA ARG A 265 -1.67 34.03 14.17
C ARG A 265 -1.69 32.49 14.32
N GLY A 266 -1.88 31.77 13.24
CA GLY A 266 -1.91 30.31 13.26
C GLY A 266 -3.22 29.69 13.74
N ALA A 267 -4.30 30.46 13.87
CA ALA A 267 -5.55 30.00 14.50
C ALA A 267 -6.18 28.82 13.75
N ARG A 268 -6.16 28.81 12.40
CA ARG A 268 -6.73 27.72 11.60
C ARG A 268 -5.96 26.42 11.79
N ILE A 269 -4.64 26.46 11.62
CA ILE A 269 -3.81 25.26 11.77
C ILE A 269 -3.78 24.75 13.21
N GLN A 270 -3.83 25.64 14.22
CA GLN A 270 -3.90 25.26 15.62
C GLN A 270 -5.19 24.51 15.95
N SER A 271 -6.32 24.92 15.36
CA SER A 271 -7.59 24.21 15.53
C SER A 271 -7.52 22.77 15.01
N VAL A 272 -6.89 22.57 13.84
CA VAL A 272 -6.67 21.23 13.28
C VAL A 272 -5.69 20.42 14.12
N SER A 273 -4.57 21.02 14.52
CA SER A 273 -3.57 20.37 15.38
C SER A 273 -4.17 19.91 16.72
N SER A 274 -5.02 20.74 17.33
CA SER A 274 -5.69 20.40 18.60
C SER A 274 -6.63 19.20 18.45
N GLU A 275 -7.33 19.08 17.34
CA GLU A 275 -8.17 17.91 17.03
C GLU A 275 -7.34 16.64 16.85
N LEU A 276 -6.09 16.75 16.39
CA LEU A 276 -5.18 15.65 16.11
C LEU A 276 -4.21 15.36 17.26
N PHE A 277 -4.61 15.62 18.48
CA PHE A 277 -3.78 15.41 19.68
C PHE A 277 -2.45 16.18 19.64
N ASN A 278 -2.53 17.46 19.27
CA ASN A 278 -1.39 18.37 19.10
C ASN A 278 -0.35 17.91 18.06
N GLU A 279 -0.76 17.16 17.04
CA GLU A 279 0.09 16.81 15.91
C GLU A 279 0.51 18.09 15.17
N ARG A 280 1.82 18.21 14.92
CA ARG A 280 2.34 19.37 14.19
C ARG A 280 2.05 19.22 12.71
N VAL A 281 1.33 20.19 12.14
CA VAL A 281 0.97 20.19 10.71
C VAL A 281 1.74 21.29 9.97
N ASP A 282 2.58 20.88 9.02
CA ASP A 282 3.34 21.78 8.17
C ASP A 282 2.66 21.91 6.82
N ILE A 283 2.43 23.13 6.36
CA ILE A 283 1.88 23.42 5.05
C ILE A 283 3.03 23.69 4.07
N ILE A 284 3.06 22.93 2.98
CA ILE A 284 4.12 22.92 1.98
C ILE A 284 3.56 23.46 0.66
N ARG A 285 4.30 24.37 0.03
CA ARG A 285 3.96 24.79 -1.33
C ARG A 285 4.31 23.67 -2.30
N TRP A 286 3.34 23.26 -3.08
CA TRP A 286 3.54 22.29 -4.14
C TRP A 286 4.18 22.97 -5.37
N SER A 287 5.09 22.26 -6.03
CA SER A 287 5.72 22.67 -7.29
C SER A 287 5.68 21.52 -8.30
N ASP A 288 5.54 21.85 -9.58
CA ASP A 288 5.65 20.89 -10.69
C ASP A 288 7.09 20.37 -10.86
N GLN A 289 8.06 21.15 -10.38
CA GLN A 289 9.49 20.76 -10.41
C GLN A 289 9.81 19.90 -9.19
N PRO A 290 10.21 18.62 -9.39
CA PRO A 290 10.47 17.70 -8.29
C PRO A 290 11.50 18.21 -7.27
N ALA A 291 12.59 18.81 -7.76
CA ALA A 291 13.65 19.36 -6.89
C ALA A 291 13.12 20.48 -5.98
N GLU A 292 12.37 21.44 -6.52
CA GLU A 292 11.76 22.53 -5.73
C GLU A 292 10.75 21.99 -4.72
N PHE A 293 9.99 20.94 -5.09
CA PHE A 293 9.03 20.34 -4.20
C PHE A 293 9.71 19.63 -3.04
N VAL A 294 10.81 18.89 -3.29
CA VAL A 294 11.62 18.27 -2.22
C VAL A 294 12.23 19.34 -1.31
N ILE A 295 12.81 20.41 -1.87
CA ILE A 295 13.35 21.53 -1.08
C ILE A 295 12.28 22.13 -0.17
N SER A 296 11.10 22.42 -0.71
CA SER A 296 9.98 22.95 0.06
C SER A 296 9.51 21.98 1.14
N SER A 297 9.52 20.67 0.84
CA SER A 297 9.07 19.62 1.77
C SER A 297 10.00 19.41 2.95
N LEU A 298 11.28 19.73 2.83
CA LEU A 298 12.28 19.63 3.90
C LEU A 298 12.31 20.85 4.83
N SER A 299 11.54 21.90 4.51
CA SER A 299 11.42 23.08 5.39
C SER A 299 11.19 22.66 6.85
N PRO A 300 11.81 23.38 7.85
CA PRO A 300 12.52 24.67 7.74
C PRO A 300 14.04 24.58 7.46
N ALA A 301 14.57 23.43 7.08
CA ALA A 301 16.00 23.28 6.78
C ALA A 301 16.39 24.11 5.54
N THR A 302 17.60 24.67 5.58
CA THR A 302 18.23 25.29 4.41
C THR A 302 18.97 24.24 3.58
N ILE A 303 18.81 24.26 2.27
CA ILE A 303 19.42 23.33 1.34
C ILE A 303 20.37 24.09 0.43
N SER A 304 21.61 23.59 0.26
CA SER A 304 22.64 24.17 -0.59
C SER A 304 22.50 23.68 -2.02
N SER A 305 22.37 22.38 -2.21
CA SER A 305 22.22 21.76 -3.53
C SER A 305 21.41 20.49 -3.47
N ILE A 306 20.88 20.07 -4.62
CA ILE A 306 20.13 18.83 -4.78
C ILE A 306 20.56 18.16 -6.08
N ILE A 307 20.81 16.86 -6.02
CA ILE A 307 21.10 16.00 -7.15
C ILE A 307 19.94 15.06 -7.34
N VAL A 308 19.40 15.03 -8.55
CA VAL A 308 18.22 14.23 -8.90
C VAL A 308 18.66 13.03 -9.72
N HIS A 309 18.39 11.83 -9.24
CA HIS A 309 18.56 10.56 -9.94
C HIS A 309 17.18 10.09 -10.40
N GLU A 310 16.74 10.55 -11.58
CA GLU A 310 15.38 10.28 -12.08
C GLU A 310 15.13 8.80 -12.31
N ASP A 311 16.12 8.07 -12.83
CA ASP A 311 16.03 6.64 -13.15
C ASP A 311 15.84 5.76 -11.88
N GLU A 312 16.41 6.21 -10.75
CA GLU A 312 16.33 5.50 -9.47
C GLU A 312 15.18 6.00 -8.58
N GLY A 313 14.54 7.10 -8.94
CA GLY A 313 13.55 7.77 -8.08
C GLY A 313 14.14 8.29 -6.77
N ARG A 314 15.43 8.66 -6.76
CA ARG A 314 16.20 9.07 -5.60
C ARG A 314 16.70 10.51 -5.75
N MET A 315 16.80 11.22 -4.63
CA MET A 315 17.37 12.57 -4.58
C MET A 315 18.37 12.69 -3.43
N GLU A 316 19.54 13.22 -3.75
CA GLU A 316 20.55 13.57 -2.76
C GLU A 316 20.48 15.06 -2.45
N VAL A 317 20.33 15.37 -1.19
CA VAL A 317 20.14 16.74 -0.70
C VAL A 317 21.30 17.12 0.17
N VAL A 318 22.03 18.15 -0.24
CA VAL A 318 23.17 18.67 0.50
C VAL A 318 22.76 19.92 1.27
N THR A 319 23.04 19.92 2.55
CA THR A 319 22.80 21.04 3.46
C THR A 319 24.12 21.79 3.75
N PRO A 320 24.06 23.09 4.12
CA PRO A 320 25.27 23.89 4.33
C PRO A 320 26.10 23.45 5.54
N ASP A 321 25.46 22.82 6.53
CA ASP A 321 26.08 22.42 7.79
C ASP A 321 25.35 21.27 8.47
N GLU A 322 25.99 20.67 9.48
CA GLU A 322 25.44 19.56 10.27
C GLU A 322 24.13 19.94 11.00
N GLU A 323 23.96 21.22 11.40
CA GLU A 323 22.74 21.67 12.09
C GLU A 323 21.55 21.63 11.13
N ASN A 324 21.70 22.11 9.91
CA ASN A 324 20.69 22.03 8.87
C ASN A 324 20.40 20.57 8.46
N THR A 325 21.42 19.70 8.40
CA THR A 325 21.25 18.26 8.22
C THR A 325 20.35 17.66 9.28
N ARG A 326 20.60 18.00 10.55
CA ARG A 326 19.78 17.51 11.67
C ARG A 326 18.35 18.04 11.62
N ILE A 327 18.15 19.28 11.20
CA ILE A 327 16.83 19.89 11.02
C ILE A 327 16.09 19.19 9.84
N ALA A 328 16.79 18.97 8.72
CA ALA A 328 16.22 18.31 7.55
C ALA A 328 15.84 16.87 7.84
N LYS A 329 16.66 16.10 8.54
CA LYS A 329 16.36 14.74 9.00
C LYS A 329 15.22 14.74 10.02
N GLY A 330 15.22 15.69 10.95
CA GLY A 330 14.30 15.76 12.08
C GLY A 330 14.53 14.66 13.11
N THR A 331 13.83 14.73 14.24
CA THR A 331 13.89 13.67 15.27
C THR A 331 13.38 12.35 14.70
N ASP A 332 14.11 11.25 14.89
CA ASP A 332 13.78 9.92 14.38
C ASP A 332 13.60 9.89 12.85
N TYR A 333 14.26 10.77 12.11
CA TYR A 333 14.13 10.93 10.66
C TYR A 333 12.70 11.25 10.18
N ILE A 334 11.85 11.78 11.06
CA ILE A 334 10.43 12.04 10.73
C ILE A 334 10.29 13.02 9.58
N ASN A 335 11.12 14.08 9.54
CA ASN A 335 10.98 15.12 8.53
C ASN A 335 11.29 14.59 7.11
N VAL A 336 12.37 13.82 6.96
CA VAL A 336 12.73 13.16 5.69
C VAL A 336 11.69 12.11 5.30
N LYS A 337 11.26 11.25 6.23
CA LYS A 337 10.23 10.23 5.97
C LYS A 337 8.92 10.84 5.45
N LEU A 338 8.49 11.95 6.05
CA LEU A 338 7.31 12.67 5.60
C LEU A 338 7.52 13.36 4.24
N ALA A 339 8.70 13.93 4.02
CA ALA A 339 9.05 14.52 2.73
C ALA A 339 9.09 13.46 1.63
N SER A 340 9.73 12.32 1.87
CA SER A 340 9.77 11.18 0.95
C SER A 340 8.36 10.64 0.64
N ALA A 341 7.55 10.42 1.66
CA ALA A 341 6.16 9.96 1.49
C ALA A 341 5.27 10.98 0.73
N LEU A 342 5.56 12.28 0.86
CA LEU A 342 4.81 13.35 0.20
C LEU A 342 5.21 13.52 -1.27
N THR A 343 6.51 13.40 -1.57
CA THR A 343 7.07 13.66 -2.89
C THR A 343 7.17 12.40 -3.76
N GLY A 344 7.22 11.22 -3.13
CA GLY A 344 7.41 9.94 -3.83
C GLY A 344 8.86 9.60 -4.16
N TYR A 345 9.82 10.43 -3.76
CA TYR A 345 11.25 10.20 -3.96
C TYR A 345 11.91 9.68 -2.70
N GLU A 346 12.90 8.82 -2.85
CA GLU A 346 13.82 8.48 -1.77
C GLU A 346 14.78 9.65 -1.57
N ILE A 347 14.81 10.21 -0.35
CA ILE A 347 15.59 11.42 -0.06
C ILE A 347 16.73 11.08 0.89
N ASP A 348 17.95 11.26 0.40
CA ASP A 348 19.16 11.13 1.20
C ASP A 348 19.70 12.52 1.55
N VAL A 349 19.86 12.79 2.86
CA VAL A 349 20.28 14.12 3.34
C VAL A 349 21.65 14.02 3.98
N MET A 350 22.59 14.82 3.49
CA MET A 350 23.97 14.89 3.95
C MET A 350 24.43 16.35 4.10
N ASP A 351 25.43 16.58 4.90
CA ASP A 351 26.13 17.86 4.95
C ASP A 351 27.18 17.97 3.83
N HIS A 352 27.74 19.15 3.67
CA HIS A 352 28.73 19.42 2.63
C HIS A 352 29.95 18.51 2.76
N ASP A 353 30.45 18.30 3.99
CA ASP A 353 31.64 17.46 4.22
C ASP A 353 31.38 15.98 3.90
N GLN A 354 30.16 15.48 4.20
CA GLN A 354 29.74 14.13 3.84
C GLN A 354 29.57 13.97 2.33
N ALA A 355 29.00 14.98 1.66
CA ALA A 355 28.85 15.01 0.22
C ALA A 355 30.20 15.01 -0.51
N GLU A 356 31.18 15.81 -0.02
CA GLU A 356 32.53 15.82 -0.57
C GLU A 356 33.22 14.46 -0.38
N LYS A 357 33.13 13.88 0.82
CA LYS A 357 33.72 12.54 1.06
C LYS A 357 33.13 11.48 0.16
N LYS A 358 31.79 11.46 0.04
CA LYS A 358 31.10 10.49 -0.83
C LYS A 358 31.52 10.68 -2.29
N ARG A 359 31.58 11.93 -2.76
CA ARG A 359 32.05 12.23 -4.11
C ARG A 359 33.51 11.80 -4.32
N GLU A 360 34.35 12.03 -3.32
CA GLU A 360 35.75 11.58 -3.40
C GLU A 360 35.84 10.04 -3.41
N GLU A 361 35.05 9.34 -2.60
CA GLU A 361 34.98 7.88 -2.58
C GLU A 361 34.51 7.31 -3.93
N GLU A 362 33.59 7.99 -4.62
CA GLU A 362 33.08 7.60 -5.94
C GLU A 362 34.09 7.91 -7.06
N ILE A 363 34.83 9.03 -6.95
CA ILE A 363 35.80 9.50 -7.94
C ILE A 363 37.13 8.75 -7.80
N ALA A 364 37.57 8.44 -6.57
CA ALA A 364 38.89 7.83 -6.34
C ALA A 364 39.16 6.55 -7.14
N PRO A 365 38.22 5.60 -7.27
CA PRO A 365 38.43 4.40 -8.10
C PRO A 365 38.55 4.76 -9.60
N ARG A 366 37.73 5.69 -10.11
CA ARG A 366 37.76 6.14 -11.51
C ARG A 366 39.06 6.89 -11.82
N ARG A 367 39.46 7.77 -10.90
CA ARG A 367 40.74 8.47 -10.98
C ARG A 367 41.90 7.49 -11.06
N LYS A 368 41.89 6.47 -10.20
CA LYS A 368 42.91 5.43 -10.22
C LYS A 368 42.92 4.64 -11.53
N GLU A 369 41.75 4.26 -12.05
CA GLU A 369 41.62 3.56 -13.33
C GLU A 369 42.21 4.42 -14.49
N LEU A 370 41.91 5.74 -14.54
CA LEU A 370 42.48 6.64 -15.52
C LEU A 370 44.02 6.79 -15.38
N MET A 371 44.50 6.91 -14.14
CA MET A 371 45.95 6.99 -13.88
C MET A 371 46.67 5.72 -14.36
N ASP A 372 46.15 4.56 -14.01
CA ASP A 372 46.77 3.27 -14.35
C ASP A 372 46.69 2.99 -15.87
N ALA A 373 45.56 3.31 -16.51
CA ALA A 373 45.33 3.03 -17.93
C ALA A 373 46.04 4.01 -18.87
N LEU A 374 46.10 5.29 -18.50
CA LEU A 374 46.68 6.36 -19.30
C LEU A 374 48.13 6.65 -18.92
N ASN A 375 48.63 6.08 -17.82
CA ASN A 375 49.96 6.34 -17.25
C ASN A 375 50.19 7.82 -17.00
N VAL A 376 49.23 8.51 -16.40
CA VAL A 376 49.24 9.94 -16.09
C VAL A 376 49.32 10.21 -14.60
N ASP A 377 49.73 11.41 -14.23
CA ASP A 377 49.74 11.85 -12.84
C ASP A 377 48.32 12.15 -12.34
N GLU A 378 48.17 12.19 -11.00
CA GLU A 378 46.90 12.46 -10.33
C GLU A 378 46.28 13.79 -10.76
N GLU A 379 47.07 14.83 -11.02
CA GLU A 379 46.58 16.14 -11.44
C GLU A 379 45.90 16.08 -12.82
N ILE A 380 46.44 15.34 -13.77
CA ILE A 380 45.88 15.17 -15.13
C ILE A 380 44.59 14.33 -15.06
N ALA A 381 44.60 13.24 -14.27
CA ALA A 381 43.40 12.41 -14.08
C ALA A 381 42.28 13.20 -13.40
N GLN A 382 42.60 14.04 -12.43
CA GLN A 382 41.62 14.90 -11.75
C GLN A 382 41.03 15.95 -12.71
N LEU A 383 41.84 16.60 -13.55
CA LEU A 383 41.37 17.54 -14.55
C LEU A 383 40.44 16.90 -15.59
N LEU A 384 40.70 15.66 -16.00
CA LEU A 384 39.81 14.92 -16.90
C LEU A 384 38.44 14.72 -16.24
N ILE A 385 38.39 14.23 -15.00
CA ILE A 385 37.15 13.99 -14.25
C ILE A 385 36.38 15.31 -14.01
N GLU A 386 37.04 16.38 -13.63
CA GLU A 386 36.43 17.71 -13.42
C GLU A 386 35.76 18.27 -14.68
N ASN A 387 36.26 17.88 -15.87
CA ASN A 387 35.64 18.21 -17.15
C ASN A 387 34.67 17.17 -17.67
N GLY A 388 34.26 16.19 -16.83
CA GLY A 388 33.25 15.19 -17.14
C GLY A 388 33.76 14.03 -17.98
N ILE A 389 35.08 13.83 -18.06
CA ILE A 389 35.72 12.71 -18.77
C ILE A 389 36.11 11.65 -17.73
N GLU A 390 35.28 10.61 -17.58
CA GLU A 390 35.43 9.66 -16.50
C GLU A 390 35.99 8.31 -16.94
N THR A 391 36.01 8.04 -18.25
CA THR A 391 36.40 6.74 -18.82
C THR A 391 37.53 6.84 -19.82
N VAL A 392 38.31 5.76 -19.96
CA VAL A 392 39.39 5.63 -20.96
C VAL A 392 38.82 5.68 -22.37
N GLU A 393 37.63 5.15 -22.56
CA GLU A 393 36.89 5.16 -23.82
C GLU A 393 36.59 6.60 -24.26
N GLU A 394 36.15 7.46 -23.36
CA GLU A 394 35.90 8.88 -23.64
C GLU A 394 37.20 9.60 -24.10
N VAL A 395 38.31 9.42 -23.38
CA VAL A 395 39.61 10.00 -23.77
C VAL A 395 40.03 9.55 -25.18
N ALA A 396 39.76 8.28 -25.54
CA ALA A 396 40.16 7.72 -26.83
C ALA A 396 39.36 8.27 -28.03
N TYR A 397 38.03 8.53 -27.81
CA TYR A 397 37.04 8.79 -28.87
C TYR A 397 36.51 10.23 -28.90
N LEU A 398 36.62 11.02 -27.83
CA LEU A 398 36.22 12.41 -27.81
C LEU A 398 36.98 13.23 -28.91
N PRO A 399 36.32 14.24 -29.49
CA PRO A 399 36.98 15.17 -30.42
C PRO A 399 38.19 15.84 -29.76
N GLU A 400 39.27 16.06 -30.54
CA GLU A 400 40.48 16.75 -30.03
C GLU A 400 40.18 18.15 -29.50
N GLU A 401 39.19 18.83 -30.11
CA GLU A 401 38.79 20.19 -29.73
C GLU A 401 38.22 20.26 -28.31
N GLU A 402 37.53 19.21 -27.84
CA GLU A 402 36.98 19.13 -26.48
C GLU A 402 38.09 18.92 -25.45
N LEU A 403 39.05 18.05 -25.73
CA LEU A 403 40.20 17.84 -24.85
C LEU A 403 41.12 19.08 -24.79
N LEU A 404 41.28 19.80 -25.92
CA LEU A 404 42.00 21.05 -25.98
C LEU A 404 41.31 22.24 -25.29
N SER A 405 40.02 22.12 -24.99
CA SER A 405 39.30 23.13 -24.21
C SER A 405 39.64 23.12 -22.73
N ILE A 406 40.29 22.06 -22.25
CA ILE A 406 40.73 21.94 -20.85
C ILE A 406 41.97 22.82 -20.64
N GLU A 407 41.88 23.72 -19.66
CA GLU A 407 43.03 24.52 -19.25
C GLU A 407 44.21 23.59 -18.90
N GLN A 408 45.41 23.87 -19.38
CA GLN A 408 46.65 23.10 -19.19
C GLN A 408 46.87 21.94 -20.19
N PHE A 409 45.95 21.62 -21.11
CA PHE A 409 46.18 20.61 -22.12
C PHE A 409 46.69 21.26 -23.43
N ASP A 410 47.87 20.82 -23.89
CA ASP A 410 48.41 21.20 -25.17
C ASP A 410 48.18 20.11 -26.24
N GLU A 411 48.42 20.46 -27.52
CA GLU A 411 48.20 19.52 -28.63
C GLU A 411 49.02 18.24 -28.51
N ASP A 412 50.24 18.33 -27.96
CA ASP A 412 51.12 17.18 -27.85
C ASP A 412 50.65 16.23 -26.75
N LEU A 413 50.24 16.76 -25.59
CA LEU A 413 49.66 15.99 -24.50
C LEU A 413 48.35 15.30 -24.92
N VAL A 414 47.45 16.00 -25.62
CA VAL A 414 46.19 15.44 -26.09
C VAL A 414 46.45 14.29 -27.08
N LYS A 415 47.40 14.41 -28.00
CA LYS A 415 47.76 13.34 -28.93
C LYS A 415 48.34 12.13 -28.20
N GLU A 416 49.17 12.37 -27.20
CA GLU A 416 49.75 11.30 -26.37
C GLU A 416 48.69 10.58 -25.56
N LEU A 417 47.84 11.30 -24.84
CA LEU A 417 46.72 10.75 -24.07
C LEU A 417 45.80 9.87 -24.93
N ARG A 418 45.39 10.35 -26.10
CA ARG A 418 44.56 9.59 -27.02
C ARG A 418 45.23 8.34 -27.58
N SER A 419 46.55 8.44 -27.84
CA SER A 419 47.32 7.29 -28.30
C SER A 419 47.43 6.21 -27.22
N VAL A 420 47.72 6.63 -25.98
CA VAL A 420 47.79 5.72 -24.83
C VAL A 420 46.43 5.10 -24.54
N ALA A 421 45.35 5.90 -24.52
CA ALA A 421 43.97 5.42 -24.34
C ALA A 421 43.59 4.37 -25.38
N ARG A 422 43.86 4.62 -26.68
CA ARG A 422 43.57 3.63 -27.72
C ARG A 422 44.38 2.36 -27.56
N ASN A 423 45.67 2.45 -27.20
CA ASN A 423 46.48 1.27 -26.92
C ASN A 423 46.01 0.48 -25.71
N ALA A 424 45.57 1.17 -24.65
CA ALA A 424 44.98 0.53 -23.47
C ALA A 424 43.71 -0.24 -23.82
N LEU A 425 42.81 0.35 -24.62
CA LEU A 425 41.59 -0.30 -25.10
C LEU A 425 41.88 -1.50 -26.01
N ILE A 426 42.85 -1.38 -26.93
CA ILE A 426 43.26 -2.52 -27.77
C ILE A 426 43.81 -3.64 -26.90
N THR A 427 44.62 -3.32 -25.89
CA THR A 427 45.19 -4.30 -24.97
C THR A 427 44.07 -4.98 -24.14
N LYS A 428 43.10 -4.20 -23.65
CA LYS A 428 41.92 -4.70 -22.93
C LYS A 428 41.06 -5.63 -23.81
N ALA A 429 40.88 -5.26 -25.09
CA ALA A 429 40.14 -6.09 -26.06
C ALA A 429 40.87 -7.43 -26.39
N LEU A 430 42.21 -7.37 -26.60
CA LEU A 430 43.01 -8.56 -26.83
C LEU A 430 42.98 -9.52 -25.62
N LYS A 431 43.14 -8.98 -24.41
CA LYS A 431 43.02 -9.80 -23.19
C LYS A 431 41.61 -10.43 -23.06
N ARG A 432 40.56 -9.66 -23.37
CA ARG A 432 39.19 -10.20 -23.39
C ARG A 432 39.03 -11.32 -24.42
N GLU A 433 39.60 -11.20 -25.63
CA GLU A 433 39.59 -12.27 -26.62
C GLU A 433 40.33 -13.54 -26.13
N GLU A 434 41.42 -13.36 -25.38
CA GLU A 434 42.16 -14.47 -24.77
C GLU A 434 41.32 -15.16 -23.69
N LEU A 435 40.63 -14.40 -22.85
CA LEU A 435 39.72 -14.95 -21.83
C LEU A 435 38.56 -15.72 -22.43
N LEU A 436 37.96 -15.21 -23.52
CA LEU A 436 36.87 -15.86 -24.23
C LEU A 436 37.23 -17.21 -24.85
N LYS A 437 38.50 -17.53 -24.97
CA LYS A 437 38.96 -18.87 -25.44
C LYS A 437 38.68 -19.99 -24.45
N TRP A 438 38.55 -19.68 -23.17
CA TRP A 438 38.38 -20.66 -22.11
C TRP A 438 37.29 -20.31 -21.09
N ALA A 439 36.82 -19.08 -21.01
CA ALA A 439 35.77 -18.64 -20.09
C ALA A 439 34.48 -18.30 -20.84
N ASP A 440 33.36 -18.54 -20.17
CA ASP A 440 32.03 -18.18 -20.69
C ASP A 440 31.91 -16.65 -20.76
N PRO A 441 31.34 -16.08 -21.85
CA PRO A 441 31.05 -14.64 -21.92
C PRO A 441 30.31 -14.09 -20.71
N ALA A 442 29.33 -14.86 -20.18
CA ALA A 442 28.56 -14.47 -19.00
C ALA A 442 29.42 -14.29 -17.73
N LEU A 443 30.50 -15.05 -17.58
CA LEU A 443 31.45 -14.89 -16.47
C LEU A 443 32.28 -13.60 -16.64
N ILE A 444 32.71 -13.31 -17.87
CA ILE A 444 33.55 -12.14 -18.18
C ILE A 444 32.76 -10.84 -18.06
N ASP A 445 31.48 -10.85 -18.49
CA ASP A 445 30.59 -9.68 -18.50
C ASP A 445 29.90 -9.46 -17.14
N LEU A 446 30.19 -10.27 -16.12
CA LEU A 446 29.65 -10.10 -14.78
C LEU A 446 30.13 -8.76 -14.16
N SER A 447 29.17 -7.94 -13.72
CA SER A 447 29.47 -6.64 -13.10
C SER A 447 30.39 -6.79 -11.88
N GLY A 448 31.55 -6.17 -11.92
CA GLY A 448 32.60 -6.29 -10.89
C GLY A 448 33.72 -7.30 -11.24
N MET A 449 33.55 -8.09 -12.29
CA MET A 449 34.61 -8.98 -12.81
C MET A 449 35.63 -8.15 -13.60
N THR A 450 36.90 -8.30 -13.25
CA THR A 450 38.02 -7.70 -13.98
C THR A 450 38.80 -8.77 -14.72
N THR A 451 39.53 -8.38 -15.78
CA THR A 451 40.39 -9.32 -16.52
C THR A 451 41.42 -10.00 -15.62
N GLU A 452 41.95 -9.28 -14.61
CA GLU A 452 42.90 -9.81 -13.64
C GLU A 452 42.27 -10.89 -12.71
N ILE A 453 41.03 -10.68 -12.29
CA ILE A 453 40.29 -11.65 -11.49
C ILE A 453 40.02 -12.90 -12.34
N ALA A 454 39.53 -12.70 -13.57
CA ALA A 454 39.27 -13.83 -14.48
C ALA A 454 40.55 -14.66 -14.78
N GLU A 455 41.68 -14.00 -15.05
CA GLU A 455 42.97 -14.70 -15.25
C GLU A 455 43.40 -15.54 -14.04
N LYS A 456 43.11 -15.07 -12.81
CA LYS A 456 43.42 -15.80 -11.58
C LYS A 456 42.48 -16.99 -11.32
N LEU A 457 41.25 -16.94 -11.86
CA LEU A 457 40.26 -18.01 -11.78
C LEU A 457 40.59 -19.19 -12.73
N HIS A 458 41.29 -18.92 -13.83
CA HIS A 458 41.64 -19.93 -14.82
C HIS A 458 42.45 -21.13 -14.26
N PRO A 459 43.52 -20.92 -13.44
CA PRO A 459 44.27 -22.03 -12.86
C PRO A 459 43.45 -22.92 -11.91
N ALA A 460 42.37 -22.33 -11.33
CA ALA A 460 41.44 -23.04 -10.45
C ALA A 460 40.35 -23.80 -11.21
N GLY A 461 40.30 -23.66 -12.56
CA GLY A 461 39.35 -24.37 -13.41
C GLY A 461 37.96 -23.73 -13.43
N ILE A 462 37.83 -22.48 -12.98
CA ILE A 462 36.53 -21.75 -12.96
C ILE A 462 36.38 -21.05 -14.31
N THR A 463 35.43 -21.55 -15.11
CA THR A 463 35.20 -21.11 -16.49
C THR A 463 33.81 -20.56 -16.76
N ASN A 464 32.88 -20.74 -15.84
CA ASN A 464 31.47 -20.29 -15.98
C ASN A 464 30.92 -19.72 -14.66
N LEU A 465 29.75 -19.07 -14.75
CA LEU A 465 29.06 -18.46 -13.61
C LEU A 465 28.64 -19.46 -12.52
N GLU A 466 28.25 -20.68 -12.90
CA GLU A 466 27.83 -21.71 -11.95
C GLU A 466 28.97 -22.07 -11.01
N GLN A 467 30.15 -22.27 -11.57
CA GLN A 467 31.36 -22.59 -10.79
C GLN A 467 31.78 -21.45 -9.86
N LEU A 468 31.56 -20.18 -10.28
CA LEU A 468 31.81 -19.01 -9.44
C LEU A 468 30.77 -18.92 -8.32
N ALA A 469 29.48 -19.22 -8.61
CA ALA A 469 28.39 -19.20 -7.64
C ALA A 469 28.52 -20.25 -6.54
N ASP A 470 29.16 -21.38 -6.85
CA ASP A 470 29.40 -22.51 -5.93
C ASP A 470 30.56 -22.26 -4.95
N LEU A 471 31.40 -21.25 -5.23
CA LEU A 471 32.55 -20.95 -4.35
C LEU A 471 32.08 -20.31 -3.02
N ALA A 472 32.89 -20.57 -1.98
CA ALA A 472 32.84 -19.79 -0.75
C ALA A 472 33.64 -18.48 -0.90
N THR A 473 33.25 -17.46 -0.13
CA THR A 473 33.90 -16.12 -0.18
C THR A 473 35.39 -16.22 0.15
N ASP A 474 35.74 -16.98 1.12
CA ASP A 474 37.12 -17.23 1.58
C ASP A 474 37.99 -17.91 0.50
N GLU A 475 37.42 -18.85 -0.26
CA GLU A 475 38.10 -19.50 -1.39
C GLU A 475 38.39 -18.50 -2.53
N LEU A 476 37.40 -17.66 -2.85
CA LEU A 476 37.59 -16.62 -3.87
C LEU A 476 38.64 -15.59 -3.47
N VAL A 477 38.65 -15.16 -2.21
CA VAL A 477 39.67 -14.27 -1.64
C VAL A 477 41.06 -14.88 -1.72
N GLU A 478 41.20 -16.17 -1.34
CA GLU A 478 42.50 -16.89 -1.37
C GLU A 478 43.05 -17.03 -2.79
N MET A 479 42.18 -17.29 -3.78
CA MET A 479 42.57 -17.47 -5.18
C MET A 479 42.91 -16.15 -5.88
N THR A 480 42.14 -15.10 -5.60
CA THR A 480 42.23 -13.85 -6.37
C THR A 480 42.93 -12.70 -5.64
N GLY A 481 42.98 -12.75 -4.29
CA GLY A 481 43.55 -11.70 -3.45
C GLY A 481 42.70 -10.44 -3.37
N ILE A 482 41.41 -10.51 -3.72
CA ILE A 482 40.46 -9.41 -3.57
C ILE A 482 39.93 -9.30 -2.13
N SER A 483 39.29 -8.19 -1.78
CA SER A 483 38.67 -8.04 -0.46
C SER A 483 37.45 -8.96 -0.29
N GLU A 484 37.19 -9.36 0.95
CA GLU A 484 36.07 -10.23 1.31
C GLU A 484 34.72 -9.66 0.87
N GLU A 485 34.53 -8.33 0.95
CA GLU A 485 33.35 -7.63 0.50
C GLU A 485 33.13 -7.77 -1.03
N LYS A 486 34.20 -7.60 -1.80
CA LYS A 486 34.17 -7.72 -3.26
C LYS A 486 33.95 -9.17 -3.73
N ALA A 487 34.51 -10.11 -2.99
CA ALA A 487 34.29 -11.55 -3.23
C ALA A 487 32.82 -11.93 -2.98
N ALA A 488 32.24 -11.47 -1.87
CA ALA A 488 30.84 -11.70 -1.54
C ALA A 488 29.89 -11.08 -2.57
N GLU A 489 30.18 -9.89 -3.06
CA GLU A 489 29.40 -9.21 -4.10
C GLU A 489 29.41 -9.98 -5.42
N LEU A 490 30.59 -10.42 -5.88
CA LEU A 490 30.73 -11.20 -7.12
C LEU A 490 29.96 -12.53 -7.04
N ILE A 491 30.07 -13.26 -5.93
CA ILE A 491 29.35 -14.52 -5.72
C ILE A 491 27.83 -14.29 -5.67
N THR A 492 27.39 -13.21 -5.02
CA THR A 492 25.96 -12.88 -4.94
C THR A 492 25.39 -12.58 -6.32
N LYS A 493 26.08 -11.75 -7.12
CA LYS A 493 25.69 -11.44 -8.49
C LYS A 493 25.70 -12.67 -9.40
N ALA A 494 26.67 -13.57 -9.24
CA ALA A 494 26.70 -14.83 -9.97
C ALA A 494 25.49 -15.73 -9.63
N ARG A 495 25.08 -15.76 -8.38
CA ARG A 495 23.89 -16.51 -7.92
C ARG A 495 22.57 -15.91 -8.40
N GLU A 496 22.48 -14.59 -8.50
CA GLU A 496 21.30 -13.89 -9.04
C GLU A 496 21.09 -14.23 -10.53
N HIS A 497 22.16 -14.27 -11.31
CA HIS A 497 22.09 -14.69 -12.71
C HIS A 497 21.74 -16.18 -12.91
N TRP A 498 22.01 -17.02 -11.92
CA TRP A 498 21.66 -18.44 -11.98
C TRP A 498 20.17 -18.70 -11.72
N ASN A 499 19.48 -17.81 -11.04
CA ASN A 499 18.04 -17.93 -10.73
C ASN A 499 17.12 -17.32 -11.79
N GLN A 500 17.66 -16.78 -12.89
CA GLN A 500 16.93 -16.31 -14.08
C GLN A 500 17.05 -17.35 -15.21
#